data_ccdc21f269d71d1107183a995b7ae2aa
#
_entry.id   ccdc21f269d71d1107183a995b7ae2aa
#
_cell.length_a   1.000
_cell.length_b   1.000
_cell.length_c   1.000
_cell.angle_alpha   90.00
_cell.angle_beta   90.00
_cell.angle_gamma   90.00
#
_symmetry.space_group_name_H-M   'P 1'
#
loop_
_entity.id
_entity.type
_entity.pdbx_description
1 polymer ?
#
loop_
_entity_poly.entity_id
_entity_poly.type
_entity_poly.pdbx_seq_one_letter_code
_entity_poly.pdbx_strand_id
1 'polypeptide(L)'
;MKDFKIANRMLTIRGEFYPTGFLFVMVPSLEAANTLESALRSSHLDDGDTMLLTSETILEQIVPTAGRHGDNFPSVGTESAMVHKYRRLALEGHCALMIKGGSAEHTRQVMDKVRTVPFSIAEKYRFLVIEDMD
;
A
#
# COMPACT_ATOMS: atom_id res chain seq x y z
N MET A 1 -6.61 13.39 -2.00
CA MET A 1 -5.71 12.43 -1.31
C MET A 1 -4.73 13.17 -0.44
N LYS A 2 -4.36 12.55 0.66
CA LYS A 2 -3.32 13.07 1.53
C LYS A 2 -1.96 12.55 1.10
N ASP A 3 -0.91 13.33 1.39
CA ASP A 3 0.45 12.83 1.22
C ASP A 3 0.75 11.83 2.33
N PHE A 4 1.45 10.77 1.98
CA PHE A 4 1.82 9.75 2.93
C PHE A 4 2.94 10.23 3.84
N LYS A 5 2.83 9.91 5.12
CA LYS A 5 3.90 10.09 6.08
C LYS A 5 3.92 8.88 6.99
N ILE A 6 5.09 8.24 7.11
CA ILE A 6 5.19 7.03 7.91
C ILE A 6 4.98 7.34 9.39
N ALA A 7 4.28 6.45 10.07
CA ALA A 7 3.98 6.57 11.49
C ALA A 7 4.24 5.23 12.18
N ASN A 8 4.51 5.25 13.47
CA ASN A 8 4.82 4.05 14.24
C ASN A 8 3.73 2.97 14.14
N ARG A 9 2.47 3.38 14.06
CA ARG A 9 1.34 2.44 13.91
C ARG A 9 1.37 1.66 12.61
N MET A 10 2.18 2.10 11.64
CA MET A 10 2.34 1.45 10.34
C MET A 10 3.56 0.53 10.33
N LEU A 11 4.15 0.29 11.48
CA LEU A 11 5.37 -0.51 11.59
C LEU A 11 5.14 -1.68 12.55
N THR A 12 5.82 -2.79 12.28
CA THR A 12 5.90 -3.89 13.23
C THR A 12 6.81 -3.48 14.39
N ILE A 13 6.87 -4.32 15.42
CA ILE A 13 7.79 -4.13 16.54
C ILE A 13 9.22 -4.00 16.05
N ARG A 14 9.57 -4.70 14.97
CA ARG A 14 10.91 -4.65 14.37
C ARG A 14 11.12 -3.46 13.45
N GLY A 15 10.13 -2.61 13.29
CA GLY A 15 10.23 -1.43 12.45
C GLY A 15 10.00 -1.68 10.97
N GLU A 16 9.46 -2.84 10.59
CA GLU A 16 9.13 -3.13 9.21
C GLU A 16 7.75 -2.59 8.86
N PHE A 17 7.58 -2.12 7.63
CA PHE A 17 6.32 -1.56 7.17
C PHE A 17 5.20 -2.60 7.21
N TYR A 18 4.14 -2.30 7.94
CA TYR A 18 2.96 -3.15 8.08
C TYR A 18 1.75 -2.30 8.46
N PRO A 19 1.10 -1.63 7.48
CA PRO A 19 0.01 -0.71 7.76
C PRO A 19 -1.31 -1.47 8.01
N THR A 20 -1.45 -2.07 9.18
CA THR A 20 -2.65 -2.83 9.55
C THR A 20 -3.90 -1.98 9.36
N GLY A 21 -4.91 -2.57 8.76
CA GLY A 21 -6.18 -1.90 8.50
C GLY A 21 -6.24 -1.14 7.19
N PHE A 22 -5.16 -1.17 6.40
CA PHE A 22 -5.11 -0.50 5.09
C PHE A 22 -5.03 -1.50 3.96
N LEU A 23 -5.59 -1.10 2.83
CA LEU A 23 -5.37 -1.73 1.54
C LEU A 23 -4.27 -0.94 0.84
N PHE A 24 -3.22 -1.62 0.40
CA PHE A 24 -2.09 -1.02 -0.30
C PHE A 24 -2.19 -1.41 -1.78
N VAL A 25 -2.44 -0.43 -2.63
CA VAL A 25 -2.62 -0.67 -4.07
C VAL A 25 -1.54 0.06 -4.83
N MET A 26 -0.81 -0.66 -5.70
CA MET A 26 0.16 -0.02 -6.59
C MET A 26 -0.38 0.04 -8.00
N VAL A 27 -0.16 1.19 -8.63
CA VAL A 27 -0.60 1.47 -9.99
C VAL A 27 0.59 1.99 -10.79
N PRO A 28 0.58 1.81 -12.13
CA PRO A 28 1.76 2.12 -12.93
C PRO A 28 2.02 3.61 -13.15
N SER A 29 1.08 4.49 -12.81
CA SER A 29 1.25 5.92 -13.06
C SER A 29 0.46 6.76 -12.07
N LEU A 30 0.86 8.01 -11.93
CA LEU A 30 0.11 8.98 -11.13
C LEU A 30 -1.29 9.22 -11.72
N GLU A 31 -1.41 9.18 -13.03
CA GLU A 31 -2.70 9.30 -13.70
C GLU A 31 -3.65 8.19 -13.25
N ALA A 32 -3.19 6.94 -13.23
CA ALA A 32 -3.99 5.82 -12.76
C ALA A 32 -4.39 5.99 -11.30
N ALA A 33 -3.47 6.50 -10.47
CA ALA A 33 -3.75 6.77 -9.06
C ALA A 33 -4.85 7.81 -8.91
N ASN A 34 -4.78 8.90 -9.66
CA ASN A 34 -5.79 9.95 -9.61
C ASN A 34 -7.14 9.47 -10.11
N THR A 35 -7.15 8.65 -11.15
CA THR A 35 -8.39 8.05 -11.67
C THR A 35 -9.05 7.17 -10.63
N LEU A 36 -8.26 6.33 -9.96
CA LEU A 36 -8.78 5.46 -8.92
C LEU A 36 -9.32 6.26 -7.73
N GLU A 37 -8.59 7.28 -7.29
CA GLU A 37 -9.02 8.12 -6.17
C GLU A 37 -10.34 8.81 -6.49
N SER A 38 -10.48 9.32 -7.72
CA SER A 38 -11.74 9.96 -8.16
C SER A 38 -12.90 8.97 -8.16
N ALA A 39 -12.67 7.74 -8.60
CA ALA A 39 -13.69 6.71 -8.59
C ALA A 39 -14.14 6.35 -7.16
N LEU A 40 -13.16 6.25 -6.23
CA LEU A 40 -13.47 5.97 -4.83
C LEU A 40 -14.28 7.10 -4.21
N ARG A 41 -13.90 8.34 -4.46
CA ARG A 41 -14.60 9.51 -3.92
C ARG A 41 -16.01 9.63 -4.47
N SER A 42 -16.19 9.39 -5.77
CA SER A 42 -17.50 9.44 -6.42
C SER A 42 -18.45 8.39 -5.87
N SER A 43 -17.92 7.28 -5.38
CA SER A 43 -18.71 6.17 -4.82
C SER A 43 -18.80 6.23 -3.30
N HIS A 44 -18.36 7.33 -2.68
CA HIS A 44 -18.34 7.52 -1.22
C HIS A 44 -17.54 6.44 -0.50
N LEU A 45 -16.50 5.92 -1.13
CA LEU A 45 -15.61 4.91 -0.54
C LEU A 45 -14.34 5.53 0.03
N ASP A 46 -14.08 6.79 -0.26
CA ASP A 46 -12.97 7.57 0.27
C ASP A 46 -13.55 8.73 1.07
N ASP A 47 -13.26 8.75 2.37
CA ASP A 47 -13.70 9.80 3.30
C ASP A 47 -12.59 10.83 3.57
N GLY A 48 -11.58 10.89 2.71
CA GLY A 48 -10.45 11.80 2.85
C GLY A 48 -9.24 11.20 3.53
N ASP A 49 -9.29 9.91 3.88
CA ASP A 49 -8.18 9.23 4.54
C ASP A 49 -7.27 8.46 3.58
N THR A 50 -7.60 8.43 2.29
CA THR A 50 -6.74 7.80 1.29
C THR A 50 -5.45 8.60 1.14
N MET A 51 -4.33 7.90 1.18
CA MET A 51 -3.01 8.51 1.07
C MET A 51 -2.34 8.12 -0.24
N LEU A 52 -1.67 9.10 -0.85
CA LEU A 52 -0.87 8.88 -2.04
C LEU A 52 0.59 8.69 -1.65
N LEU A 53 1.21 7.64 -2.19
CA LEU A 53 2.65 7.42 -2.07
C LEU A 53 3.24 7.46 -3.47
N THR A 54 4.03 8.50 -3.73
CA THR A 54 4.80 8.56 -4.98
C THR A 54 5.89 7.50 -4.96
N SER A 55 6.46 7.18 -6.12
CA SER A 55 7.59 6.25 -6.16
C SER A 55 8.74 6.71 -5.27
N GLU A 56 9.00 8.02 -5.22
CA GLU A 56 10.03 8.57 -4.33
C GLU A 56 9.69 8.32 -2.85
N THR A 57 8.45 8.55 -2.46
CA THR A 57 8.00 8.32 -1.08
C THR A 57 8.17 6.84 -0.69
N ILE A 58 7.83 5.93 -1.58
CA ILE A 58 8.00 4.50 -1.32
C ILE A 58 9.48 4.18 -1.09
N LEU A 59 10.35 4.68 -1.96
CA LEU A 59 11.78 4.43 -1.85
C LEU A 59 12.41 5.09 -0.61
N GLU A 60 11.92 6.24 -0.20
CA GLU A 60 12.48 6.98 0.92
C GLU A 60 11.94 6.55 2.28
N GLN A 61 10.66 6.18 2.35
CA GLN A 61 10.00 5.93 3.63
C GLN A 61 9.64 4.47 3.88
N ILE A 62 9.31 3.71 2.84
CA ILE A 62 8.89 2.31 2.99
C ILE A 62 10.06 1.36 2.88
N VAL A 63 10.85 1.51 1.84
CA VAL A 63 11.96 0.59 1.54
C VAL A 63 12.97 0.50 2.68
N PRO A 64 13.37 1.61 3.33
CA PRO A 64 14.34 1.50 4.43
C PRO A 64 13.87 0.64 5.60
N THR A 65 12.56 0.40 5.75
CA THR A 65 12.06 -0.40 6.86
C THR A 65 12.46 -1.87 6.72
N ALA A 66 12.71 -2.37 5.51
CA ALA A 66 13.04 -3.78 5.27
C ALA A 66 14.44 -4.16 5.70
N GLY A 67 15.36 -3.21 5.79
CA GLY A 67 16.77 -3.49 6.09
C GLY A 67 17.20 -3.18 7.49
N ARG A 68 16.28 -2.85 8.40
CA ARG A 68 16.65 -2.33 9.72
C ARG A 68 17.25 -3.34 10.67
N HIS A 69 17.15 -4.62 10.39
CA HIS A 69 17.56 -5.66 11.32
C HIS A 69 18.76 -6.48 10.86
N GLY A 70 19.55 -5.89 9.98
CA GLY A 70 20.78 -6.50 9.53
C GLY A 70 20.57 -7.40 8.33
N ASP A 71 21.46 -7.23 7.37
CA ASP A 71 21.41 -7.97 6.11
C ASP A 71 21.76 -9.44 6.27
N ASN A 72 22.14 -9.85 7.48
CA ASN A 72 22.61 -11.21 7.76
C ASN A 72 21.50 -12.18 8.09
N PHE A 73 20.27 -11.68 8.30
CA PHE A 73 19.14 -12.56 8.53
C PHE A 73 18.31 -12.61 7.28
N PRO A 74 18.12 -13.80 6.71
CA PRO A 74 17.14 -13.92 5.65
C PRO A 74 15.85 -13.31 6.20
N SER A 75 15.29 -12.41 5.45
CA SER A 75 14.04 -11.80 5.85
C SER A 75 13.03 -12.92 6.08
N VAL A 76 12.71 -13.12 7.34
CA VAL A 76 11.77 -14.14 7.72
C VAL A 76 10.46 -13.41 7.87
N GLY A 77 9.67 -13.42 6.82
CA GLY A 77 8.38 -12.79 6.96
C GLY A 77 7.88 -12.22 5.66
N THR A 78 6.58 -12.27 5.53
CA THR A 78 5.85 -11.80 4.36
C THR A 78 6.00 -10.29 4.19
N GLU A 79 6.10 -9.56 5.29
CA GLU A 79 6.22 -8.09 5.25
C GLU A 79 7.49 -7.61 4.56
N SER A 80 8.62 -8.27 4.78
CA SER A 80 9.86 -7.92 4.08
C SER A 80 9.80 -8.26 2.60
N ALA A 81 9.20 -9.40 2.27
CA ALA A 81 9.01 -9.79 0.88
C ALA A 81 8.13 -8.78 0.15
N MET A 82 7.10 -8.28 0.80
CA MET A 82 6.23 -7.27 0.21
C MET A 82 6.99 -5.96 -0.04
N VAL A 83 7.79 -5.51 0.91
CA VAL A 83 8.56 -4.27 0.76
C VAL A 83 9.54 -4.37 -0.42
N HIS A 84 10.19 -5.52 -0.62
CA HIS A 84 11.06 -5.74 -1.78
C HIS A 84 10.27 -5.65 -3.09
N LYS A 85 9.06 -6.17 -3.11
CA LYS A 85 8.17 -6.07 -4.26
C LYS A 85 7.80 -4.62 -4.55
N TYR A 86 7.47 -3.85 -3.51
CA TYR A 86 7.14 -2.44 -3.65
C TYR A 86 8.34 -1.64 -4.18
N ARG A 87 9.54 -1.95 -3.69
CA ARG A 87 10.76 -1.31 -4.18
C ARG A 87 10.94 -1.53 -5.68
N ARG A 88 10.79 -2.76 -6.13
CA ARG A 88 10.94 -3.08 -7.55
C ARG A 88 9.97 -2.27 -8.40
N LEU A 89 8.70 -2.22 -7.99
CA LEU A 89 7.68 -1.48 -8.72
C LEU A 89 7.92 0.03 -8.67
N ALA A 90 8.34 0.55 -7.52
CA ALA A 90 8.65 1.97 -7.38
C ALA A 90 9.81 2.39 -8.28
N LEU A 91 10.82 1.53 -8.43
CA LEU A 91 11.93 1.79 -9.35
C LEU A 91 11.49 1.83 -10.80
N GLU A 92 10.35 1.21 -11.12
CA GLU A 92 9.74 1.26 -12.45
C GLU A 92 8.76 2.43 -12.60
N GLY A 93 8.67 3.30 -11.58
CA GLY A 93 7.82 4.49 -11.62
C GLY A 93 6.42 4.30 -11.08
N HIS A 94 6.11 3.13 -10.52
CA HIS A 94 4.80 2.89 -9.94
C HIS A 94 4.61 3.70 -8.65
N CYS A 95 3.38 4.11 -8.41
CA CYS A 95 3.00 4.76 -7.16
C CYS A 95 1.94 3.92 -6.45
N ALA A 96 1.57 4.35 -5.25
CA ALA A 96 0.64 3.58 -4.44
C ALA A 96 -0.43 4.45 -3.81
N LEU A 97 -1.58 3.83 -3.53
CA LEU A 97 -2.60 4.40 -2.68
C LEU A 97 -2.74 3.51 -1.45
N MET A 98 -2.80 4.14 -0.28
CA MET A 98 -3.18 3.46 0.95
C MET A 98 -4.62 3.85 1.26
N ILE A 99 -5.48 2.87 1.21
CA ILE A 99 -6.92 3.07 1.38
C ILE A 99 -7.33 2.44 2.69
N LYS A 100 -7.88 3.27 3.59
CA LYS A 100 -8.29 2.78 4.90
C LYS A 100 -9.37 1.72 4.73
N GLY A 101 -9.13 0.57 5.32
CA GLY A 101 -10.05 -0.55 5.23
C GLY A 101 -11.17 -0.44 6.24
N GLY A 102 -12.24 -1.14 5.97
CA GLY A 102 -13.37 -1.28 6.86
C GLY A 102 -13.81 -2.73 6.85
N SER A 103 -15.09 -2.96 6.67
CA SER A 103 -15.64 -4.30 6.58
C SER A 103 -15.18 -5.04 5.31
N ALA A 104 -15.43 -6.34 5.25
CA ALA A 104 -15.19 -7.12 4.05
C ALA A 104 -16.00 -6.58 2.87
N GLU A 105 -17.21 -6.10 3.12
CA GLU A 105 -18.04 -5.49 2.09
C GLU A 105 -17.43 -4.21 1.56
N HIS A 106 -16.90 -3.36 2.43
CA HIS A 106 -16.21 -2.14 2.02
C HIS A 106 -15.00 -2.47 1.13
N THR A 107 -14.21 -3.45 1.55
CA THR A 107 -13.05 -3.90 0.77
C THR A 107 -13.48 -4.40 -0.60
N ARG A 108 -14.57 -5.16 -0.68
CA ARG A 108 -15.08 -5.66 -1.95
C ARG A 108 -15.46 -4.50 -2.87
N GLN A 109 -16.16 -3.50 -2.35
CA GLN A 109 -16.56 -2.33 -3.13
C GLN A 109 -15.33 -1.53 -3.61
N VAL A 110 -14.33 -1.38 -2.76
CA VAL A 110 -13.08 -0.72 -3.14
C VAL A 110 -12.39 -1.50 -4.27
N MET A 111 -12.30 -2.82 -4.13
CA MET A 111 -11.66 -3.65 -5.16
C MET A 111 -12.41 -3.61 -6.50
N ASP A 112 -13.73 -3.46 -6.48
CA ASP A 112 -14.49 -3.26 -7.72
C ASP A 112 -14.00 -2.03 -8.47
N LYS A 113 -13.63 -0.96 -7.75
CA LYS A 113 -13.07 0.24 -8.36
C LYS A 113 -11.61 0.05 -8.77
N VAL A 114 -10.82 -0.63 -7.95
CA VAL A 114 -9.42 -0.93 -8.27
C VAL A 114 -9.32 -1.67 -9.60
N ARG A 115 -10.22 -2.61 -9.85
CA ARG A 115 -10.21 -3.39 -11.08
C ARG A 115 -10.60 -2.59 -12.33
N THR A 116 -11.08 -1.37 -12.18
CA THR A 116 -11.39 -0.50 -13.33
C THR A 116 -10.18 0.27 -13.84
N VAL A 117 -9.05 0.24 -13.12
CA VAL A 117 -7.81 0.89 -13.52
C VAL A 117 -6.71 -0.17 -13.63
N PRO A 118 -5.63 0.11 -14.41
CA PRO A 118 -4.49 -0.79 -14.37
C PRO A 118 -3.87 -0.74 -12.98
N PHE A 119 -3.72 -1.88 -12.34
CA PHE A 119 -3.02 -1.96 -11.05
C PHE A 119 -2.04 -3.12 -11.09
N SER A 120 -0.96 -2.98 -10.34
CA SER A 120 0.11 -3.97 -10.30
C SER A 120 -0.07 -4.96 -9.17
N ILE A 121 -0.40 -4.46 -7.99
CA ILE A 121 -0.67 -5.27 -6.80
C ILE A 121 -1.72 -4.57 -5.94
N ALA A 122 -2.42 -5.37 -5.16
CA ALA A 122 -3.33 -4.89 -4.12
C ALA A 122 -3.21 -5.84 -2.93
N GLU A 123 -2.76 -5.32 -1.80
CA GLU A 123 -2.50 -6.11 -0.60
C GLU A 123 -3.27 -5.52 0.58
N LYS A 124 -4.04 -6.34 1.26
CA LYS A 124 -4.75 -5.92 2.46
C LYS A 124 -3.98 -6.37 3.70
N TYR A 125 -3.61 -5.40 4.53
CA TYR A 125 -2.86 -5.66 5.76
C TYR A 125 -3.85 -5.89 6.90
N ARG A 126 -3.96 -7.15 7.28
CA ARG A 126 -4.77 -7.58 8.43
C ARG A 126 -3.85 -7.85 9.61
N PHE A 127 -4.43 -7.90 10.79
CA PHE A 127 -3.67 -8.31 11.97
C PHE A 127 -3.09 -9.71 11.72
N LEU A 128 -1.76 -9.80 11.69
CA LEU A 128 -0.97 -11.02 11.48
C LEU A 128 -0.99 -11.61 10.06
N VAL A 129 -1.75 -11.07 9.12
CA VAL A 129 -1.84 -11.63 7.75
C VAL A 129 -1.91 -10.54 6.71
N ILE A 130 -1.12 -10.70 5.65
CA ILE A 130 -1.24 -9.86 4.44
C ILE A 130 -2.01 -10.67 3.42
N GLU A 131 -3.14 -10.15 2.98
CA GLU A 131 -4.02 -10.83 2.03
C GLU A 131 -3.86 -10.22 0.64
N ASP A 132 -3.50 -11.07 -0.34
CA ASP A 132 -3.42 -10.66 -1.74
C ASP A 132 -4.84 -10.51 -2.30
N MET A 133 -5.15 -9.32 -2.79
CA MET A 133 -6.48 -8.98 -3.30
C MET A 133 -6.44 -8.92 -4.82
N ASP A 134 -6.72 -10.00 -5.46
CA ASP A 134 -6.75 -10.05 -6.92
C ASP A 134 -7.98 -9.38 -7.53
#